data_b5d7a2bc3c94c60baa6eeb40d3c0102e
#
_entry.id   b5d7a2bc3c94c60baa6eeb40d3c0102e
#
_cell.length_a   1.000
_cell.length_b   1.000
_cell.length_c   1.000
_cell.angle_alpha   90.00
_cell.angle_beta   90.00
_cell.angle_gamma   90.00
#
_symmetry.space_group_name_H-M   'P 1'
#
loop_
_entity.id
_entity.type
_entity.pdbx_description
1 polymer ?
#
loop_
_entity_poly.entity_id
_entity_poly.type
_entity_poly.pdbx_seq_one_letter_code
_entity_poly.pdbx_strand_id
1 'polypeptide(L)'
;MINKEVKNALEACKDIKSGMTIMLGGFGLCGIPENCIQTLVNKEINNLTCISNNAGVDDFGLGLLLQKRQIKKMVSSYVGENDEFERQMLSGELEVDLIPQGSLAERCRAGGAGIPAFFTPAGYGTEVGQGKEVREFNGKPHILETALTADYAIVKAWKGDKA
;
A
#
# COMPACT_ATOMS: atom_id res chain seq x y z
N MET A 1 4.42 31.74 4.38
CA MET A 1 3.59 30.50 4.27
C MET A 1 4.12 29.68 3.11
N ILE A 2 4.48 28.44 3.34
CA ILE A 2 5.01 27.58 2.27
C ILE A 2 3.81 27.08 1.46
N ASN A 3 3.74 27.46 0.17
CA ASN A 3 2.74 26.92 -0.73
C ASN A 3 3.21 25.56 -1.26
N LYS A 4 2.48 24.48 -0.94
CA LYS A 4 2.75 23.10 -1.39
C LYS A 4 1.85 22.69 -2.57
N GLU A 5 1.00 23.61 -3.05
CA GLU A 5 0.11 23.33 -4.19
C GLU A 5 0.93 23.20 -5.48
N VAL A 6 0.61 22.18 -6.26
CA VAL A 6 1.18 21.94 -7.59
C VAL A 6 0.07 21.94 -8.65
N LYS A 7 0.42 22.21 -9.91
CA LYS A 7 -0.56 22.44 -10.97
C LYS A 7 -1.38 21.19 -11.36
N ASN A 8 -0.78 20.02 -11.28
CA ASN A 8 -1.41 18.78 -11.75
C ASN A 8 -0.68 17.54 -11.22
N ALA A 9 -1.25 16.36 -11.49
CA ALA A 9 -0.70 15.08 -11.08
C ALA A 9 0.69 14.79 -11.66
N LEU A 10 0.99 15.27 -12.88
CA LEU A 10 2.30 15.07 -13.51
C LEU A 10 3.40 15.78 -12.69
N GLU A 11 3.14 17.00 -12.25
CA GLU A 11 4.06 17.74 -11.39
C GLU A 11 4.17 17.11 -10.01
N ALA A 12 3.04 16.66 -9.43
CA ALA A 12 3.02 15.97 -8.14
C ALA A 12 3.84 14.68 -8.12
N CYS A 13 3.78 13.91 -9.22
CA CYS A 13 4.44 12.60 -9.35
C CYS A 13 5.81 12.67 -10.05
N LYS A 14 6.35 13.87 -10.36
CA LYS A 14 7.56 14.02 -11.18
C LYS A 14 8.77 13.28 -10.61
N ASP A 15 8.92 13.28 -9.30
CA ASP A 15 10.07 12.71 -8.59
C ASP A 15 9.92 11.22 -8.23
N ILE A 16 8.76 10.62 -8.51
CA ILE A 16 8.55 9.18 -8.32
C ILE A 16 9.31 8.42 -9.40
N LYS A 17 10.13 7.45 -8.98
CA LYS A 17 11.04 6.67 -9.84
C LYS A 17 10.80 5.18 -9.67
N SER A 18 11.32 4.41 -10.63
CA SER A 18 11.35 2.94 -10.53
C SER A 18 12.00 2.47 -9.23
N GLY A 19 11.49 1.41 -8.65
CA GLY A 19 11.98 0.80 -7.42
C GLY A 19 11.49 1.45 -6.13
N MET A 20 10.78 2.58 -6.19
CA MET A 20 10.26 3.26 -5.01
C MET A 20 9.09 2.52 -4.36
N THR A 21 8.92 2.75 -3.08
CA THR A 21 7.76 2.30 -2.29
C THR A 21 6.74 3.43 -2.20
N ILE A 22 5.48 3.13 -2.53
CA ILE A 22 4.40 4.10 -2.56
C ILE A 22 3.21 3.58 -1.74
N MET A 23 2.72 4.37 -0.80
CA MET A 23 1.42 4.16 -0.16
C MET A 23 0.32 4.80 -0.99
N LEU A 24 -0.71 4.04 -1.33
CA LEU A 24 -1.84 4.51 -2.13
C LEU A 24 -3.15 4.32 -1.35
N GLY A 25 -3.90 5.40 -1.21
CA GLY A 25 -5.23 5.38 -0.63
C GLY A 25 -6.24 4.73 -1.57
N GLY A 26 -7.35 4.29 -0.99
CA GLY A 26 -8.47 3.70 -1.70
C GLY A 26 -8.89 2.34 -1.13
N PHE A 27 -10.16 2.02 -1.35
CA PHE A 27 -10.73 0.73 -1.01
C PHE A 27 -11.81 0.38 -2.06
N GLY A 28 -11.72 -0.80 -2.64
CA GLY A 28 -12.55 -1.15 -3.79
C GLY A 28 -12.39 -0.10 -4.91
N LEU A 29 -13.47 0.55 -5.29
CA LEU A 29 -13.49 1.63 -6.28
C LEU A 29 -13.53 3.04 -5.66
N CYS A 30 -13.52 3.15 -4.33
CA CYS A 30 -13.66 4.42 -3.63
C CYS A 30 -12.32 5.00 -3.19
N GLY A 31 -12.16 6.34 -3.31
CA GLY A 31 -10.99 7.06 -2.81
C GLY A 31 -9.71 6.82 -3.60
N ILE A 32 -9.79 6.25 -4.79
CA ILE A 32 -8.65 5.98 -5.67
C ILE A 32 -8.10 7.27 -6.26
N PRO A 33 -6.78 7.55 -6.15
CA PRO A 33 -6.15 8.74 -6.73
C PRO A 33 -5.86 8.55 -8.22
N GLU A 34 -6.89 8.41 -9.04
CA GLU A 34 -6.83 7.99 -10.44
C GLU A 34 -5.90 8.84 -11.32
N ASN A 35 -5.89 10.15 -11.11
CA ASN A 35 -5.03 11.05 -11.91
C ASN A 35 -3.54 10.79 -11.68
N CYS A 36 -3.16 10.52 -10.42
CA CYS A 36 -1.78 10.17 -10.09
C CYS A 36 -1.42 8.78 -10.61
N ILE A 37 -2.31 7.80 -10.47
CA ILE A 37 -2.11 6.44 -10.99
C ILE A 37 -1.93 6.48 -12.52
N GLN A 38 -2.80 7.19 -13.24
CA GLN A 38 -2.66 7.34 -14.70
C GLN A 38 -1.34 8.02 -15.09
N THR A 39 -0.89 8.98 -14.28
CA THR A 39 0.43 9.60 -14.49
C THR A 39 1.56 8.59 -14.32
N LEU A 40 1.50 7.72 -13.31
CA LEU A 40 2.51 6.66 -13.12
C LEU A 40 2.49 5.64 -14.26
N VAL A 41 1.30 5.26 -14.76
CA VAL A 41 1.15 4.40 -15.94
C VAL A 41 1.90 5.00 -17.14
N ASN A 42 1.69 6.29 -17.41
CA ASN A 42 2.29 6.98 -18.55
C ASN A 42 3.79 7.24 -18.39
N LYS A 43 4.31 7.24 -17.16
CA LYS A 43 5.77 7.39 -16.91
C LYS A 43 6.56 6.12 -17.21
N GLU A 44 5.90 4.99 -17.41
CA GLU A 44 6.52 3.68 -17.67
C GLU A 44 7.58 3.28 -16.62
N ILE A 45 7.47 3.79 -15.40
CA ILE A 45 8.31 3.38 -14.27
C ILE A 45 7.94 1.96 -13.86
N ASN A 46 8.86 1.21 -13.28
CA ASN A 46 8.69 -0.19 -12.93
C ASN A 46 9.30 -0.54 -11.58
N ASN A 47 9.15 -1.80 -11.17
CA ASN A 47 9.66 -2.34 -9.90
C ASN A 47 9.12 -1.59 -8.67
N LEU A 48 7.92 -1.04 -8.72
CA LEU A 48 7.29 -0.37 -7.60
C LEU A 48 6.90 -1.37 -6.50
N THR A 49 7.07 -0.97 -5.25
CA THR A 49 6.38 -1.59 -4.12
C THR A 49 5.17 -0.72 -3.77
N CYS A 50 3.97 -1.29 -3.89
CA CYS A 50 2.74 -0.58 -3.57
C CYS A 50 2.15 -1.09 -2.26
N ILE A 51 1.90 -0.18 -1.32
CA ILE A 51 1.22 -0.46 -0.05
C ILE A 51 -0.18 0.14 -0.17
N SER A 52 -1.19 -0.72 -0.23
CA SER A 52 -2.59 -0.33 -0.38
C SER A 52 -3.51 -1.41 0.16
N ASN A 53 -4.73 -1.05 0.55
CA ASN A 53 -5.69 -2.01 1.07
C ASN A 53 -5.98 -3.14 0.06
N ASN A 54 -6.18 -2.77 -1.21
CA ASN A 54 -6.31 -3.67 -2.36
C ASN A 54 -5.80 -2.96 -3.64
N ALA A 55 -5.99 -3.56 -4.81
CA ALA A 55 -5.51 -3.01 -6.08
C ALA A 55 -6.62 -2.47 -7.00
N GLY A 56 -7.80 -2.17 -6.46
CA GLY A 56 -8.96 -1.81 -7.28
C GLY A 56 -9.47 -3.03 -8.06
N VAL A 57 -9.84 -2.80 -9.31
CA VAL A 57 -10.19 -3.85 -10.29
C VAL A 57 -9.22 -3.82 -11.46
N ASP A 58 -9.33 -4.74 -12.41
CA ASP A 58 -8.37 -4.90 -13.51
C ASP A 58 -8.12 -3.62 -14.32
N ASP A 59 -9.19 -2.88 -14.63
CA ASP A 59 -9.16 -1.71 -15.51
C ASP A 59 -9.27 -0.37 -14.74
N PHE A 60 -9.16 -0.39 -13.41
CA PHE A 60 -9.22 0.83 -12.59
C PHE A 60 -8.36 0.73 -11.33
N GLY A 61 -7.78 1.85 -10.93
CA GLY A 61 -6.90 1.92 -9.77
C GLY A 61 -5.53 1.28 -10.05
N LEU A 62 -4.99 0.57 -9.07
CA LEU A 62 -3.69 -0.10 -9.20
C LEU A 62 -3.70 -1.25 -10.21
N GLY A 63 -4.88 -1.77 -10.59
CA GLY A 63 -5.01 -2.75 -11.66
C GLY A 63 -4.33 -2.30 -12.95
N LEU A 64 -4.40 -1.01 -13.29
CA LEU A 64 -3.71 -0.45 -14.46
C LEU A 64 -2.18 -0.62 -14.39
N LEU A 65 -1.59 -0.43 -13.21
CA LEU A 65 -0.15 -0.64 -13.00
C LEU A 65 0.23 -2.13 -13.01
N LEU A 66 -0.64 -3.00 -12.49
CA LEU A 66 -0.47 -4.45 -12.54
C LEU A 66 -0.49 -4.96 -13.98
N GLN A 67 -1.44 -4.54 -14.80
CA GLN A 67 -1.49 -4.89 -16.23
C GLN A 67 -0.22 -4.49 -16.97
N LYS A 68 0.40 -3.38 -16.60
CA LYS A 68 1.66 -2.88 -17.19
C LYS A 68 2.93 -3.48 -16.57
N ARG A 69 2.81 -4.39 -15.61
CA ARG A 69 3.98 -4.98 -14.90
C ARG A 69 4.85 -3.92 -14.21
N GLN A 70 4.24 -2.82 -13.79
CA GLN A 70 4.96 -1.73 -13.12
C GLN A 70 5.16 -1.99 -11.62
N ILE A 71 4.34 -2.89 -11.03
CA ILE A 71 4.42 -3.27 -9.62
C ILE A 71 5.21 -4.59 -9.51
N LYS A 72 6.25 -4.59 -8.68
CA LYS A 72 7.02 -5.77 -8.29
C LYS A 72 6.45 -6.43 -7.05
N LYS A 73 5.96 -5.61 -6.10
CA LYS A 73 5.47 -6.07 -4.80
C LYS A 73 4.21 -5.33 -4.39
N MET A 74 3.22 -6.08 -3.91
CA MET A 74 2.05 -5.54 -3.23
C MET A 74 2.11 -5.89 -1.74
N VAL A 75 1.85 -4.90 -0.89
CA VAL A 75 1.58 -5.07 0.54
C VAL A 75 0.13 -4.67 0.74
N SER A 76 -0.73 -5.66 0.93
CA SER A 76 -2.18 -5.49 0.88
C SER A 76 -2.88 -6.28 1.98
N SER A 77 -4.14 -5.95 2.25
CA SER A 77 -4.99 -6.73 3.14
C SER A 77 -6.01 -7.60 2.39
N TYR A 78 -6.17 -7.39 1.10
CA TYR A 78 -7.18 -8.05 0.29
C TYR A 78 -6.78 -8.04 -1.19
N VAL A 79 -6.91 -9.18 -1.87
CA VAL A 79 -6.66 -9.27 -3.32
C VAL A 79 -7.82 -8.63 -4.09
N GLY A 80 -9.04 -8.92 -3.66
CA GLY A 80 -10.24 -8.29 -4.17
C GLY A 80 -10.77 -8.92 -5.45
N GLU A 81 -11.52 -8.12 -6.19
CA GLU A 81 -12.12 -8.43 -7.48
C GLU A 81 -11.20 -7.97 -8.62
N ASN A 82 -9.93 -8.39 -8.56
CA ASN A 82 -8.90 -8.04 -9.55
C ASN A 82 -8.24 -9.34 -10.02
N ASP A 83 -8.70 -9.84 -11.16
CA ASP A 83 -8.27 -11.13 -11.72
C ASP A 83 -6.78 -11.12 -12.08
N GLU A 84 -6.27 -10.00 -12.55
CA GLU A 84 -4.85 -9.86 -12.89
C GLU A 84 -3.96 -9.84 -11.63
N PHE A 85 -4.42 -9.26 -10.53
CA PHE A 85 -3.72 -9.33 -9.25
C PHE A 85 -3.64 -10.79 -8.77
N GLU A 86 -4.77 -11.49 -8.75
CA GLU A 86 -4.83 -12.90 -8.36
C GLU A 86 -3.92 -13.76 -9.25
N ARG A 87 -4.02 -13.59 -10.57
CA ARG A 87 -3.21 -14.33 -11.53
C ARG A 87 -1.71 -14.13 -11.30
N GLN A 88 -1.25 -12.87 -11.15
CA GLN A 88 0.16 -12.57 -10.93
C GLN A 88 0.67 -13.09 -9.58
N MET A 89 -0.16 -13.04 -8.55
CA MET A 89 0.16 -13.61 -7.24
C MET A 89 0.32 -15.14 -7.33
N LEU A 90 -0.65 -15.82 -7.92
CA LEU A 90 -0.62 -17.30 -8.03
C LEU A 90 0.49 -17.82 -8.94
N SER A 91 0.86 -17.08 -9.98
CA SER A 91 1.97 -17.43 -10.87
C SER A 91 3.35 -17.11 -10.30
N GLY A 92 3.42 -16.35 -9.20
CA GLY A 92 4.68 -15.88 -8.61
C GLY A 92 5.35 -14.73 -9.38
N GLU A 93 4.65 -14.13 -10.36
CA GLU A 93 5.13 -12.93 -11.05
C GLU A 93 5.16 -11.70 -10.14
N LEU A 94 4.24 -11.64 -9.19
CA LEU A 94 4.08 -10.54 -8.22
C LEU A 94 4.37 -11.05 -6.82
N GLU A 95 5.29 -10.41 -6.12
CA GLU A 95 5.47 -10.62 -4.69
C GLU A 95 4.30 -9.99 -3.91
N VAL A 96 3.66 -10.75 -3.02
CA VAL A 96 2.51 -10.27 -2.26
C VAL A 96 2.65 -10.58 -0.78
N ASP A 97 2.59 -9.54 0.05
CA ASP A 97 2.44 -9.65 1.50
C ASP A 97 0.97 -9.37 1.85
N LEU A 98 0.23 -10.39 2.24
CA LEU A 98 -1.13 -10.24 2.77
C LEU A 98 -1.08 -10.02 4.27
N ILE A 99 -1.61 -8.90 4.72
CA ILE A 99 -1.58 -8.44 6.11
C ILE A 99 -3.02 -8.19 6.57
N PRO A 100 -3.41 -8.63 7.78
CA PRO A 100 -4.71 -8.26 8.33
C PRO A 100 -4.94 -6.75 8.26
N GLN A 101 -6.11 -6.30 7.79
CA GLN A 101 -6.36 -4.89 7.45
C GLN A 101 -6.05 -3.92 8.60
N GLY A 102 -6.46 -4.26 9.84
CA GLY A 102 -6.14 -3.44 11.00
C GLY A 102 -4.63 -3.35 11.28
N SER A 103 -3.89 -4.44 11.07
CA SER A 103 -2.43 -4.45 11.18
C SER A 103 -1.77 -3.63 10.08
N LEU A 104 -2.27 -3.70 8.84
CA LEU A 104 -1.78 -2.87 7.73
C LEU A 104 -1.93 -1.37 8.04
N ALA A 105 -3.12 -0.96 8.50
CA ALA A 105 -3.39 0.43 8.87
C ALA A 105 -2.50 0.89 10.03
N GLU A 106 -2.37 0.07 11.08
CA GLU A 106 -1.54 0.42 12.24
C GLU A 106 -0.03 0.44 11.90
N ARG A 107 0.44 -0.45 11.03
CA ARG A 107 1.83 -0.43 10.54
C ARG A 107 2.15 0.87 9.79
N CYS A 108 1.21 1.36 8.97
CA CYS A 108 1.33 2.67 8.31
C CYS A 108 1.32 3.82 9.32
N ARG A 109 0.38 3.79 10.30
CA ARG A 109 0.31 4.79 11.36
C ARG A 109 1.59 4.81 12.20
N ALA A 110 2.07 3.66 12.60
CA ALA A 110 3.31 3.53 13.38
C ALA A 110 4.51 4.12 12.62
N GLY A 111 4.64 3.81 11.33
CA GLY A 111 5.69 4.37 10.48
C GLY A 111 5.66 5.89 10.43
N GLY A 112 4.49 6.48 10.23
CA GLY A 112 4.31 7.94 10.23
C GLY A 112 4.55 8.60 11.60
N ALA A 113 4.35 7.86 12.69
CA ALA A 113 4.59 8.32 14.06
C ALA A 113 6.02 8.05 14.58
N GLY A 114 6.87 7.41 13.79
CA GLY A 114 8.21 7.01 14.23
C GLY A 114 8.23 5.87 15.25
N ILE A 115 7.14 5.09 15.35
CA ILE A 115 7.04 3.90 16.21
C ILE A 115 7.55 2.70 15.40
N PRO A 116 8.65 2.04 15.79
CA PRO A 116 9.28 1.01 14.95
C PRO A 116 8.48 -0.29 14.87
N ALA A 117 7.74 -0.63 15.93
CA ALA A 117 7.00 -1.87 16.04
C ALA A 117 5.91 -1.79 17.12
N PHE A 118 4.95 -2.71 17.07
CA PHE A 118 3.90 -2.85 18.08
C PHE A 118 3.46 -4.32 18.17
N PHE A 119 2.76 -4.67 19.24
CA PHE A 119 2.18 -5.99 19.44
C PHE A 119 0.67 -5.97 19.12
N THR A 120 0.19 -6.99 18.41
CA THR A 120 -1.23 -7.17 18.06
C THR A 120 -1.65 -8.63 18.17
N PRO A 121 -2.87 -8.94 18.62
CA PRO A 121 -3.39 -10.30 18.58
C PRO A 121 -3.82 -10.74 17.19
N ALA A 122 -3.97 -9.82 16.24
CA ALA A 122 -4.40 -10.12 14.87
C ALA A 122 -3.35 -10.96 14.14
N GLY A 123 -3.78 -12.10 13.60
CA GLY A 123 -2.90 -13.03 12.88
C GLY A 123 -2.14 -14.03 13.77
N TYR A 124 -2.26 -13.96 15.09
CA TYR A 124 -1.69 -14.99 15.94
C TYR A 124 -2.32 -16.36 15.64
N GLY A 125 -1.50 -17.41 15.57
CA GLY A 125 -1.94 -18.78 15.27
C GLY A 125 -2.27 -19.04 13.80
N THR A 126 -1.99 -18.10 12.92
CA THR A 126 -2.12 -18.23 11.46
C THR A 126 -0.75 -18.12 10.76
N GLU A 127 -0.71 -18.34 9.45
CA GLU A 127 0.52 -18.16 8.64
C GLU A 127 1.13 -16.75 8.80
N VAL A 128 0.28 -15.73 8.99
CA VAL A 128 0.73 -14.34 9.21
C VAL A 128 1.60 -14.21 10.45
N GLY A 129 1.36 -15.02 11.48
CA GLY A 129 2.12 -15.00 12.73
C GLY A 129 3.38 -15.87 12.74
N GLN A 130 3.61 -16.67 11.70
CA GLN A 130 4.76 -17.58 11.67
C GLN A 130 6.08 -16.81 11.68
N GLY A 131 7.00 -17.25 12.55
CA GLY A 131 8.33 -16.65 12.68
C GLY A 131 8.38 -15.28 13.37
N LYS A 132 7.24 -14.70 13.77
CA LYS A 132 7.20 -13.43 14.50
C LYS A 132 7.37 -13.64 16.00
N GLU A 133 7.96 -12.65 16.68
CA GLU A 133 8.03 -12.64 18.15
C GLU A 133 6.63 -12.67 18.73
N VAL A 134 6.42 -13.53 19.73
CA VAL A 134 5.16 -13.63 20.46
C VAL A 134 5.36 -13.15 21.88
N ARG A 135 4.46 -12.31 22.37
CA ARG A 135 4.41 -11.86 23.76
C ARG A 135 3.00 -11.91 24.29
N GLU A 136 2.86 -12.31 25.54
CA GLU A 136 1.57 -12.36 26.21
C GLU A 136 1.26 -11.03 26.92
N PHE A 137 0.04 -10.52 26.73
CA PHE A 137 -0.50 -9.38 27.46
C PHE A 137 -1.88 -9.75 27.99
N ASN A 138 -2.04 -9.64 29.31
CA ASN A 138 -3.31 -9.98 30.00
C ASN A 138 -3.86 -11.37 29.63
N GLY A 139 -3.00 -12.38 29.57
CA GLY A 139 -3.37 -13.76 29.24
C GLY A 139 -3.71 -13.98 27.76
N LYS A 140 -3.40 -13.01 26.87
CA LYS A 140 -3.64 -13.14 25.42
C LYS A 140 -2.33 -13.03 24.66
N PRO A 141 -2.05 -13.96 23.75
CA PRO A 141 -0.86 -13.90 22.91
C PRO A 141 -1.00 -12.81 21.84
N HIS A 142 0.10 -12.12 21.58
CA HIS A 142 0.23 -11.08 20.56
C HIS A 142 1.50 -11.33 19.76
N ILE A 143 1.46 -11.01 18.48
CA ILE A 143 2.62 -11.05 17.59
C ILE A 143 3.20 -9.65 17.39
N LEU A 144 4.51 -9.57 17.21
CA LEU A 144 5.20 -8.32 16.89
C LEU A 144 5.01 -7.98 15.40
N GLU A 145 4.50 -6.78 15.14
CA GLU A 145 4.43 -6.19 13.80
C GLU A 145 5.35 -4.99 13.69
N THR A 146 6.10 -4.90 12.59
CA THR A 146 6.98 -3.78 12.31
C THR A 146 6.25 -2.67 11.54
N ALA A 147 6.68 -1.43 11.73
CA ALA A 147 6.15 -0.30 10.99
C ALA A 147 6.36 -0.42 9.47
N LEU A 148 5.50 0.24 8.69
CA LEU A 148 5.67 0.45 7.26
C LEU A 148 5.97 1.91 6.98
N THR A 149 6.97 2.15 6.14
CA THR A 149 7.31 3.46 5.61
C THR A 149 7.36 3.39 4.08
N ALA A 150 7.22 4.53 3.42
CA ALA A 150 7.28 4.63 1.97
C ALA A 150 7.98 5.93 1.56
N ASP A 151 8.45 5.98 0.32
CA ASP A 151 9.04 7.18 -0.28
C ASP A 151 7.97 8.24 -0.57
N TYR A 152 6.77 7.78 -0.94
CA TYR A 152 5.61 8.62 -1.27
C TYR A 152 4.33 8.06 -0.68
N ALA A 153 3.38 8.97 -0.39
CA ALA A 153 1.99 8.64 -0.11
C ALA A 153 1.07 9.44 -1.04
N ILE A 154 0.14 8.77 -1.70
CA ILE A 154 -0.81 9.37 -2.63
C ILE A 154 -2.22 9.05 -2.16
N VAL A 155 -2.98 10.08 -1.82
CA VAL A 155 -4.35 9.96 -1.34
C VAL A 155 -5.27 10.89 -2.11
N LYS A 156 -6.52 10.47 -2.33
CA LYS A 156 -7.58 11.32 -2.89
C LYS A 156 -8.34 11.97 -1.74
N ALA A 157 -8.53 13.27 -1.81
CA ALA A 157 -9.32 14.02 -0.84
C ALA A 157 -10.40 14.85 -1.54
N TRP A 158 -11.50 15.10 -0.83
CA TRP A 158 -12.56 16.02 -1.31
C TRP A 158 -12.10 17.49 -1.24
N LYS A 159 -11.39 17.84 -0.19
CA LYS A 159 -10.86 19.19 0.05
C LYS A 159 -9.49 19.10 0.68
N GLY A 160 -8.65 20.09 0.39
CA GLY A 160 -7.35 20.29 1.01
C GLY A 160 -7.14 21.79 1.23
N ASP A 161 -6.30 22.15 2.18
CA ASP A 161 -5.81 23.51 2.36
C ASP A 161 -4.32 23.60 2.01
N LYS A 162 -3.78 24.82 2.03
CA LYS A 162 -2.38 25.10 1.67
C LYS A 162 -1.42 25.07 2.86
N ALA A 163 -1.94 24.77 4.06
CA ALA A 163 -1.16 24.75 5.29
C ALA A 163 -0.40 23.43 5.50
#